data_5bfc86d83e762448309b24a6b4605c30
#
_entry.id   5bfc86d83e762448309b24a6b4605c30
#
_cell.length_a   1.000
_cell.length_b   1.000
_cell.length_c   1.000
_cell.angle_alpha   90.00
_cell.angle_beta   90.00
_cell.angle_gamma   90.00
#
_symmetry.space_group_name_H-M   'P 1'
#
loop_
_entity.id
_entity.type
_entity.pdbx_description
1 polymer ?
#
loop_
_entity_poly.entity_id
_entity_poly.type
_entity_poly.pdbx_seq_one_letter_code
_entity_poly.pdbx_strand_id
1 'polypeptide(L)'
;MVQRVISGQAPIGYWLKHAEEVITKRVNQVLQDHGFTRFRWQILNILYETGTTTRSNVLETMKTFIDADQLDEILDGFVQEGWLVKRGDGEVTALVLTNAGKAEREAIFQLQSEVRRRAMRGISDQEYTTVLDVLQRMVNNLE
;
A
#
# COMPACT_ATOMS: atom_id res chain seq x y z
N MET A 1 -35.46 -6.83 5.21
CA MET A 1 -34.61 -7.90 4.79
C MET A 1 -33.32 -7.91 5.65
N VAL A 2 -32.70 -9.05 5.68
CA VAL A 2 -31.59 -9.28 6.59
C VAL A 2 -30.49 -8.23 6.40
N GLN A 3 -30.15 -7.92 5.16
CA GLN A 3 -29.10 -6.95 4.87
C GLN A 3 -29.38 -5.58 5.48
N ARG A 4 -30.61 -5.13 5.37
CA ARG A 4 -30.98 -3.84 5.92
C ARG A 4 -30.93 -3.85 7.45
N VAL A 5 -31.40 -4.90 8.07
CA VAL A 5 -31.36 -5.04 9.52
C VAL A 5 -29.91 -5.03 10.00
N ILE A 6 -29.06 -5.79 9.32
CA ILE A 6 -27.63 -5.82 9.65
C ILE A 6 -27.04 -4.43 9.52
N SER A 7 -27.31 -3.72 8.41
CA SER A 7 -26.70 -2.40 8.20
C SER A 7 -27.17 -1.38 9.22
N GLY A 8 -28.39 -1.52 9.75
CA GLY A 8 -28.89 -0.60 10.75
C GLY A 8 -28.45 -0.91 12.18
N GLN A 9 -28.09 -2.16 12.45
CA GLN A 9 -27.83 -2.61 13.83
C GLN A 9 -26.52 -3.38 13.99
N ALA A 10 -25.79 -3.63 12.92
CA ALA A 10 -24.54 -4.37 13.03
C ALA A 10 -23.54 -3.60 13.86
N PRO A 11 -22.79 -4.30 14.71
CA PRO A 11 -21.79 -3.65 15.55
C PRO A 11 -20.67 -3.08 14.71
N ILE A 12 -19.97 -2.10 15.30
CA ILE A 12 -18.88 -1.41 14.61
C ILE A 12 -17.83 -2.37 14.07
N GLY A 13 -17.54 -3.46 14.81
CA GLY A 13 -16.54 -4.45 14.37
C GLY A 13 -16.88 -5.08 13.04
N TYR A 14 -18.16 -5.33 12.78
CA TYR A 14 -18.60 -5.85 11.48
C TYR A 14 -18.23 -4.87 10.36
N TRP A 15 -18.52 -3.59 10.56
CA TRP A 15 -18.28 -2.58 9.53
C TRP A 15 -16.80 -2.29 9.33
N LEU A 16 -16.01 -2.31 10.40
CA LEU A 16 -14.56 -2.14 10.27
C LEU A 16 -13.97 -3.26 9.44
N LYS A 17 -14.33 -4.50 9.73
CA LYS A 17 -13.82 -5.66 9.01
C LYS A 17 -14.30 -5.65 7.57
N HIS A 18 -15.58 -5.41 7.35
CA HIS A 18 -16.14 -5.42 6.00
C HIS A 18 -15.59 -4.30 5.13
N ALA A 19 -15.46 -3.09 5.68
CA ALA A 19 -14.87 -1.96 4.96
C ALA A 19 -13.42 -2.26 4.58
N GLU A 20 -12.63 -2.81 5.52
CA GLU A 20 -11.25 -3.18 5.25
C GLU A 20 -11.17 -4.20 4.11
N GLU A 21 -11.99 -5.23 4.16
CA GLU A 21 -11.99 -6.28 3.15
C GLU A 21 -12.34 -5.74 1.76
N VAL A 22 -13.38 -4.91 1.67
CA VAL A 22 -13.83 -4.36 0.38
C VAL A 22 -12.79 -3.39 -0.20
N ILE A 23 -12.24 -2.52 0.62
CA ILE A 23 -11.22 -1.55 0.18
C ILE A 23 -9.98 -2.30 -0.29
N THR A 24 -9.49 -3.23 0.52
CA THR A 24 -8.28 -4.00 0.19
C THR A 24 -8.48 -4.80 -1.09
N LYS A 25 -9.62 -5.43 -1.24
CA LYS A 25 -9.93 -6.20 -2.45
C LYS A 25 -9.88 -5.32 -3.69
N ARG A 26 -10.47 -4.13 -3.61
CA ARG A 26 -10.49 -3.22 -4.76
C ARG A 26 -9.09 -2.69 -5.10
N VAL A 27 -8.31 -2.33 -4.09
CA VAL A 27 -6.93 -1.88 -4.30
C VAL A 27 -6.10 -3.00 -4.94
N ASN A 28 -6.21 -4.22 -4.42
CA ASN A 28 -5.48 -5.36 -4.99
C ASN A 28 -5.89 -5.63 -6.44
N GLN A 29 -7.18 -5.47 -6.76
CA GLN A 29 -7.68 -5.65 -8.12
C GLN A 29 -7.02 -4.65 -9.08
N VAL A 30 -6.95 -3.38 -8.67
CA VAL A 30 -6.32 -2.33 -9.48
C VAL A 30 -4.83 -2.63 -9.68
N LEU A 31 -4.13 -3.05 -8.64
CA LEU A 31 -2.72 -3.41 -8.74
C LEU A 31 -2.52 -4.58 -9.69
N GLN A 32 -3.33 -5.62 -9.56
CA GLN A 32 -3.27 -6.82 -10.40
C GLN A 32 -3.49 -6.49 -11.87
N ASP A 33 -4.46 -5.62 -12.15
CA ASP A 33 -4.77 -5.20 -13.52
C ASP A 33 -3.58 -4.51 -14.18
N HIS A 34 -2.65 -3.97 -13.38
CA HIS A 34 -1.44 -3.33 -13.87
C HIS A 34 -0.17 -4.16 -13.67
N GLY A 35 -0.35 -5.45 -13.37
CA GLY A 35 0.79 -6.35 -13.23
C GLY A 35 1.55 -6.20 -11.94
N PHE A 36 0.96 -5.56 -10.95
CA PHE A 36 1.60 -5.39 -9.64
C PHE A 36 1.02 -6.33 -8.60
N THR A 37 1.88 -6.79 -7.69
CA THR A 37 1.46 -7.41 -6.45
C THR A 37 1.53 -6.36 -5.35
N ARG A 38 0.90 -6.65 -4.23
CA ARG A 38 0.94 -5.77 -3.07
C ARG A 38 2.38 -5.49 -2.62
N PHE A 39 3.23 -6.52 -2.60
CA PHE A 39 4.60 -6.38 -2.13
C PHE A 39 5.46 -5.59 -3.12
N ARG A 40 5.27 -5.81 -4.41
CA ARG A 40 5.97 -5.02 -5.42
C ARG A 40 5.61 -3.55 -5.29
N TRP A 41 4.34 -3.25 -5.08
CA TRP A 41 3.91 -1.86 -4.87
C TRP A 41 4.53 -1.27 -3.61
N GLN A 42 4.51 -2.00 -2.49
CA GLN A 42 5.08 -1.51 -1.25
C GLN A 42 6.57 -1.19 -1.39
N ILE A 43 7.32 -2.06 -2.06
CA ILE A 43 8.75 -1.85 -2.26
C ILE A 43 8.99 -0.66 -3.18
N LEU A 44 8.25 -0.56 -4.27
CA LEU A 44 8.36 0.58 -5.19
C LEU A 44 8.11 1.90 -4.45
N ASN A 45 7.12 1.91 -3.59
CA ASN A 45 6.78 3.08 -2.80
C ASN A 45 7.86 3.44 -1.78
N ILE A 46 8.44 2.44 -1.11
CA ILE A 46 9.56 2.67 -0.20
C ILE A 46 10.72 3.32 -0.95
N LEU A 47 11.06 2.80 -2.11
CA LEU A 47 12.15 3.35 -2.92
C LEU A 47 11.88 4.79 -3.35
N TYR A 48 10.65 5.08 -3.68
CA TYR A 48 10.24 6.43 -4.05
C TYR A 48 10.32 7.40 -2.87
N GLU A 49 9.80 6.99 -1.71
CA GLU A 49 9.72 7.85 -0.52
C GLU A 49 11.08 8.13 0.09
N THR A 50 11.98 7.13 0.08
CA THR A 50 13.28 7.28 0.72
C THR A 50 14.32 7.94 -0.18
N GLY A 51 14.09 7.97 -1.50
CA GLY A 51 15.06 8.48 -2.45
C GLY A 51 16.16 7.47 -2.69
N THR A 52 17.30 7.62 -2.02
CA THR A 52 18.38 6.63 -2.08
C THR A 52 18.36 5.81 -0.79
N THR A 53 18.33 4.50 -0.92
CA THR A 53 18.34 3.60 0.23
C THR A 53 19.19 2.38 -0.08
N THR A 54 19.29 1.46 0.86
CA THR A 54 20.07 0.24 0.68
C THR A 54 19.14 -0.98 0.68
N ARG A 55 19.66 -2.06 0.08
CA ARG A 55 18.95 -3.36 0.13
C ARG A 55 18.66 -3.76 1.57
N SER A 56 19.63 -3.55 2.47
CA SER A 56 19.49 -3.89 3.88
C SER A 56 18.30 -3.15 4.52
N ASN A 57 18.18 -1.85 4.24
CA ASN A 57 17.08 -1.05 4.80
C ASN A 57 15.72 -1.51 4.29
N VAL A 58 15.63 -1.83 3.01
CA VAL A 58 14.36 -2.32 2.43
C VAL A 58 14.00 -3.68 3.02
N LEU A 59 14.98 -4.56 3.15
CA LEU A 59 14.76 -5.87 3.74
C LEU A 59 14.28 -5.75 5.19
N GLU A 60 14.91 -4.88 5.97
CA GLU A 60 14.50 -4.65 7.35
C GLU A 60 13.04 -4.20 7.45
N THR A 61 12.62 -3.31 6.56
CA THR A 61 11.24 -2.81 6.53
C THR A 61 10.25 -3.91 6.13
N MET A 62 10.64 -4.79 5.24
CA MET A 62 9.74 -5.79 4.64
C MET A 62 9.88 -7.19 5.24
N LYS A 63 10.76 -7.40 6.19
CA LYS A 63 11.15 -8.75 6.66
C LYS A 63 9.99 -9.56 7.27
N THR A 64 8.95 -8.90 7.75
CA THR A 64 7.78 -9.62 8.29
C THR A 64 6.86 -10.14 7.18
N PHE A 65 7.04 -9.68 5.95
CA PHE A 65 6.17 -10.01 4.83
C PHE A 65 6.86 -10.88 3.78
N ILE A 66 8.15 -10.64 3.52
CA ILE A 66 8.90 -11.36 2.49
C ILE A 66 10.29 -11.70 3.00
N ASP A 67 10.92 -12.69 2.39
CA ASP A 67 12.30 -13.05 2.70
C ASP A 67 13.26 -12.36 1.73
N ALA A 68 14.57 -12.59 1.96
CA ALA A 68 15.62 -11.96 1.15
C ALA A 68 15.56 -12.37 -0.32
N ASP A 69 15.22 -13.63 -0.59
CA ASP A 69 15.17 -14.13 -1.96
C ASP A 69 14.00 -13.49 -2.72
N GLN A 70 12.86 -13.34 -2.07
CA GLN A 70 11.70 -12.67 -2.65
C GLN A 70 12.01 -11.20 -2.94
N LEU A 71 12.70 -10.53 -2.01
CA LEU A 71 13.12 -9.14 -2.23
C LEU A 71 14.02 -9.03 -3.44
N ASP A 72 15.03 -9.89 -3.54
CA ASP A 72 15.97 -9.86 -4.67
C ASP A 72 15.25 -10.10 -5.99
N GLU A 73 14.29 -11.01 -6.02
CA GLU A 73 13.50 -11.27 -7.22
C GLU A 73 12.74 -10.01 -7.65
N ILE A 74 12.13 -9.32 -6.70
CA ILE A 74 11.39 -8.09 -6.99
C ILE A 74 12.32 -6.98 -7.48
N LEU A 75 13.46 -6.78 -6.79
CA LEU A 75 14.42 -5.75 -7.18
C LEU A 75 15.02 -6.02 -8.55
N ASP A 76 15.34 -7.27 -8.83
CA ASP A 76 15.87 -7.66 -10.15
C ASP A 76 14.83 -7.41 -11.25
N GLY A 77 13.57 -7.68 -10.96
CA GLY A 77 12.47 -7.36 -11.87
C GLY A 77 12.40 -5.87 -12.17
N PHE A 78 12.56 -5.03 -11.17
CA PHE A 78 12.57 -3.58 -11.35
C PHE A 78 13.78 -3.12 -12.19
N VAL A 79 14.93 -3.75 -12.01
CA VAL A 79 16.11 -3.45 -12.85
C VAL A 79 15.82 -3.80 -14.29
N GLN A 80 15.22 -4.96 -14.54
CA GLN A 80 14.87 -5.40 -15.91
C GLN A 80 13.87 -4.47 -16.58
N GLU A 81 12.95 -3.92 -15.80
CA GLU A 81 11.98 -2.96 -16.33
C GLU A 81 12.58 -1.58 -16.57
N GLY A 82 13.80 -1.35 -16.12
CA GLY A 82 14.44 -0.04 -16.25
C GLY A 82 14.03 0.94 -15.18
N TRP A 83 13.45 0.48 -14.08
CA TRP A 83 12.93 1.32 -13.01
C TRP A 83 13.94 1.55 -11.88
N LEU A 84 14.94 0.70 -11.78
CA LEU A 84 15.86 0.69 -10.64
C LEU A 84 17.30 0.52 -11.11
N VAL A 85 18.20 1.25 -10.48
CA VAL A 85 19.65 1.07 -10.62
C VAL A 85 20.21 0.63 -9.27
N LYS A 86 21.00 -0.44 -9.31
CA LYS A 86 21.72 -0.94 -8.14
C LYS A 86 23.18 -0.50 -8.23
N ARG A 87 23.73 -0.05 -7.10
CA ARG A 87 25.16 0.33 -7.01
C ARG A 87 25.76 -0.33 -5.79
N GLY A 88 26.88 -1.03 -5.97
CA GLY A 88 27.56 -1.75 -4.91
C GLY A 88 27.11 -3.20 -4.84
N ASP A 89 27.55 -3.89 -3.78
CA ASP A 89 27.33 -5.30 -3.60
C ASP A 89 26.76 -5.62 -2.22
N GLY A 90 25.99 -6.69 -2.15
CA GLY A 90 25.49 -7.26 -0.91
C GLY A 90 24.60 -6.31 -0.14
N GLU A 91 24.78 -6.27 1.17
CA GLU A 91 23.93 -5.51 2.08
C GLU A 91 24.04 -3.99 1.89
N VAL A 92 25.19 -3.53 1.40
CA VAL A 92 25.44 -2.11 1.18
C VAL A 92 25.04 -1.64 -0.22
N THR A 93 24.38 -2.51 -1.00
CA THR A 93 23.90 -2.13 -2.32
C THR A 93 22.95 -0.94 -2.20
N ALA A 94 23.32 0.14 -2.88
CA ALA A 94 22.45 1.33 -2.96
C ALA A 94 21.39 1.11 -4.05
N LEU A 95 20.19 1.52 -3.77
CA LEU A 95 19.04 1.37 -4.64
C LEU A 95 18.50 2.74 -5.01
N VAL A 96 18.44 3.05 -6.29
CA VAL A 96 17.99 4.36 -6.78
C VAL A 96 16.98 4.14 -7.90
N LEU A 97 15.80 4.73 -7.77
CA LEU A 97 14.83 4.71 -8.85
C LEU A 97 15.26 5.60 -10.01
N THR A 98 15.07 5.09 -11.22
CA THR A 98 15.25 5.88 -12.43
C THR A 98 14.04 6.81 -12.61
N ASN A 99 14.12 7.72 -13.57
CA ASN A 99 12.96 8.54 -13.91
C ASN A 99 11.76 7.68 -14.37
N ALA A 100 12.04 6.59 -15.08
CA ALA A 100 10.99 5.66 -15.48
C ALA A 100 10.34 4.99 -14.26
N GLY A 101 11.14 4.62 -13.25
CA GLY A 101 10.62 4.04 -12.01
C GLY A 101 9.75 5.02 -11.24
N LYS A 102 10.16 6.28 -11.18
CA LYS A 102 9.37 7.33 -10.53
C LYS A 102 8.05 7.55 -11.26
N ALA A 103 8.07 7.55 -12.59
CA ALA A 103 6.86 7.70 -13.39
C ALA A 103 5.91 6.53 -13.19
N GLU A 104 6.43 5.31 -13.09
CA GLU A 104 5.61 4.13 -12.84
C GLU A 104 4.94 4.20 -11.47
N ARG A 105 5.71 4.57 -10.44
CA ARG A 105 5.16 4.76 -9.10
C ARG A 105 4.02 5.77 -9.11
N GLU A 106 4.21 6.88 -9.79
CA GLU A 106 3.19 7.93 -9.86
C GLU A 106 1.93 7.43 -10.56
N ALA A 107 2.09 6.68 -11.65
CA ALA A 107 0.96 6.13 -12.39
C ALA A 107 0.13 5.18 -11.50
N ILE A 108 0.79 4.30 -10.77
CA ILE A 108 0.10 3.37 -9.87
C ILE A 108 -0.57 4.11 -8.72
N PHE A 109 0.12 5.13 -8.18
CA PHE A 109 -0.44 5.96 -7.12
C PHE A 109 -1.74 6.64 -7.56
N GLN A 110 -1.79 7.14 -8.78
CA GLN A 110 -3.01 7.77 -9.32
C GLN A 110 -4.17 6.78 -9.41
N LEU A 111 -3.88 5.55 -9.80
CA LEU A 111 -4.91 4.51 -9.88
C LEU A 111 -5.49 4.19 -8.51
N GLN A 112 -4.64 4.08 -7.50
CA GLN A 112 -5.11 3.85 -6.13
C GLN A 112 -5.90 5.04 -5.61
N SER A 113 -5.50 6.25 -5.99
CA SER A 113 -6.22 7.47 -5.60
C SER A 113 -7.62 7.49 -6.17
N GLU A 114 -7.84 6.89 -7.32
CA GLU A 114 -9.19 6.78 -7.90
C GLU A 114 -10.08 5.85 -7.07
N VAL A 115 -9.54 4.77 -6.55
CA VAL A 115 -10.28 3.90 -5.64
C VAL A 115 -10.71 4.69 -4.41
N ARG A 116 -9.78 5.48 -3.85
CA ARG A 116 -10.08 6.31 -2.69
C ARG A 116 -11.16 7.34 -3.00
N ARG A 117 -11.05 8.02 -4.14
CA ARG A 117 -12.07 9.01 -4.55
C ARG A 117 -13.43 8.37 -4.67
N ARG A 118 -13.49 7.17 -5.24
CA ARG A 118 -14.75 6.43 -5.35
C ARG A 118 -15.32 6.07 -3.98
N ALA A 119 -14.46 5.62 -3.07
CA ALA A 119 -14.87 5.29 -1.70
C ALA A 119 -15.41 6.52 -0.97
N MET A 120 -14.85 7.68 -1.27
CA MET A 120 -15.22 8.93 -0.60
C MET A 120 -16.42 9.64 -1.22
N ARG A 121 -17.01 9.05 -2.27
CA ARG A 121 -18.15 9.68 -2.95
C ARG A 121 -19.29 9.90 -1.97
N GLY A 122 -19.75 11.15 -1.84
CA GLY A 122 -20.81 11.51 -0.90
C GLY A 122 -20.38 11.64 0.55
N ILE A 123 -19.07 11.52 0.82
CA ILE A 123 -18.51 11.63 2.17
C ILE A 123 -17.62 12.87 2.21
N SER A 124 -17.87 13.74 3.19
CA SER A 124 -17.07 14.96 3.33
C SER A 124 -15.74 14.66 4.03
N ASP A 125 -14.77 15.57 3.85
CA ASP A 125 -13.49 15.46 4.56
C ASP A 125 -13.70 15.49 6.07
N GLN A 126 -14.65 16.30 6.52
CA GLN A 126 -15.01 16.39 7.94
C GLN A 126 -15.52 15.05 8.47
N GLU A 127 -16.41 14.39 7.73
CA GLU A 127 -16.93 13.08 8.14
C GLU A 127 -15.81 12.04 8.20
N TYR A 128 -14.93 12.05 7.21
CA TYR A 128 -13.80 11.12 7.17
C TYR A 128 -12.88 11.35 8.37
N THR A 129 -12.51 12.61 8.63
CA THR A 129 -11.65 12.97 9.76
C THR A 129 -12.29 12.58 11.09
N THR A 130 -13.62 12.76 11.22
CA THR A 130 -14.35 12.38 12.42
C THR A 130 -14.25 10.87 12.67
N VAL A 131 -14.40 10.06 11.62
CA VAL A 131 -14.30 8.61 11.76
C VAL A 131 -12.91 8.22 12.26
N LEU A 132 -11.85 8.78 11.66
CA LEU A 132 -10.49 8.48 12.09
C LEU A 132 -10.24 8.89 13.53
N ASP A 133 -10.71 10.07 13.92
CA ASP A 133 -10.55 10.55 15.28
C ASP A 133 -11.24 9.66 16.30
N VAL A 134 -12.48 9.27 16.01
CA VAL A 134 -13.24 8.38 16.89
C VAL A 134 -12.53 7.04 17.04
N LEU A 135 -12.06 6.46 15.94
CA LEU A 135 -11.35 5.18 15.99
C LEU A 135 -10.08 5.27 16.82
N GLN A 136 -9.31 6.36 16.68
CA GLN A 136 -8.11 6.57 17.47
C GLN A 136 -8.42 6.67 18.96
N ARG A 137 -9.49 7.37 19.30
CA ARG A 137 -9.91 7.48 20.71
C ARG A 137 -10.35 6.14 21.28
N MET A 138 -11.04 5.33 20.47
CA MET A 138 -11.44 3.98 20.90
C MET A 138 -10.21 3.11 21.19
N VAL A 139 -9.22 3.17 20.32
CA VAL A 139 -7.96 2.44 20.52
C VAL A 139 -7.28 2.90 21.80
N ASN A 140 -7.15 4.20 21.99
CA ASN A 140 -6.50 4.75 23.19
C ASN A 140 -7.24 4.38 24.47
N ASN A 141 -8.56 4.31 24.44
CA ASN A 141 -9.35 3.95 25.62
C ASN A 141 -9.15 2.49 26.04
N LEU A 142 -8.80 1.63 25.09
CA LEU A 142 -8.68 0.19 25.36
C LEU A 142 -7.23 -0.27 25.56
N GLU A 143 -6.26 0.55 25.19
CA GLU A 143 -4.85 0.27 25.44
C GLU A 143 -4.44 0.90 26.75
#